data_1fe29fa520ae59c9a9da5b3488c510f0
#
_entry.id   1fe29fa520ae59c9a9da5b3488c510f0
#
_cell.length_a   1.000
_cell.length_b   1.000
_cell.length_c   1.000
_cell.angle_alpha   90.00
_cell.angle_beta   90.00
_cell.angle_gamma   90.00
#
_symmetry.space_group_name_H-M   'P 1'
#
loop_
_entity.id
_entity.type
_entity.pdbx_description
1 polymer ?
#
loop_
_entity_poly.entity_id
_entity_poly.type
_entity_poly.pdbx_seq_one_letter_code
_entity_poly.pdbx_strand_id
1 'polypeptide(L)'
;MNSHYYYRAVDIIAIDGKAIADHETDPSVVDIGHILRRLSPQDRPDHIFGPEAWHGALGYPPTAGFRSDPFHNQIHADHLHLSFELEAGTDNQE
;
A
#
# COMPACT_ATOMS: atom_id res chain seq x y z
N MET A 1 25.51 -4.49 -12.25
CA MET A 1 24.70 -3.95 -11.89
C MET A 1 24.72 -3.78 -10.67
N ASN A 2 24.40 -3.05 -10.26
CA ASN A 2 24.40 -2.87 -9.25
C ASN A 2 23.46 -2.23 -8.62
N SER A 3 22.32 -2.37 -8.90
CA SER A 3 21.26 -1.90 -8.14
C SER A 3 21.35 -2.46 -6.78
N HIS A 4 21.26 -1.65 -5.82
CA HIS A 4 21.30 -2.10 -4.45
C HIS A 4 19.90 -2.36 -3.90
N TYR A 5 18.85 -2.08 -4.70
CA TYR A 5 17.50 -2.25 -4.24
C TYR A 5 16.68 -2.95 -5.28
N TYR A 6 15.79 -3.82 -4.82
CA TYR A 6 14.76 -4.37 -5.65
C TYR A 6 13.46 -3.69 -5.29
N TYR A 7 12.63 -3.49 -6.31
CA TYR A 7 11.33 -2.94 -6.09
C TYR A 7 10.31 -4.01 -6.41
N ARG A 8 9.40 -4.22 -5.53
CA ARG A 8 8.25 -5.07 -5.78
C ARG A 8 7.02 -4.26 -5.46
N ALA A 9 6.05 -4.32 -6.35
CA ALA A 9 4.82 -3.56 -6.18
C ALA A 9 3.64 -4.42 -6.60
N VAL A 10 2.52 -4.23 -5.92
CA VAL A 10 1.28 -4.91 -6.22
C VAL A 10 0.19 -3.87 -6.31
N ASP A 11 -0.59 -3.89 -7.40
CA ASP A 11 -1.75 -3.03 -7.54
C ASP A 11 -2.99 -3.87 -7.34
N ILE A 12 -3.84 -3.48 -6.42
CA ILE A 12 -5.12 -4.14 -6.17
C ILE A 12 -6.21 -3.26 -6.78
N ILE A 13 -6.84 -3.74 -7.83
CA ILE A 13 -7.84 -2.95 -8.56
C ILE A 13 -9.27 -3.40 -8.26
N ALA A 14 -9.46 -4.58 -7.67
CA ALA A 14 -10.79 -5.08 -7.35
C ALA A 14 -10.70 -6.07 -6.20
N ILE A 15 -11.75 -6.14 -5.40
CA ILE A 15 -11.86 -7.06 -4.29
C ILE A 15 -13.28 -7.64 -4.31
N ASP A 16 -13.37 -8.98 -4.25
CA ASP A 16 -14.65 -9.66 -4.25
C ASP A 16 -15.53 -9.28 -5.44
N GLY A 17 -14.89 -9.09 -6.60
CA GLY A 17 -15.61 -8.75 -7.81
C GLY A 17 -16.01 -7.29 -7.93
N LYS A 18 -15.63 -6.44 -6.97
CA LYS A 18 -15.96 -5.02 -7.01
C LYS A 18 -14.70 -4.22 -7.21
N ALA A 19 -14.75 -3.27 -8.14
CA ALA A 19 -13.60 -2.39 -8.37
C ALA A 19 -13.36 -1.51 -7.15
N ILE A 20 -12.10 -1.19 -6.91
CA ILE A 20 -11.76 -0.26 -5.83
C ILE A 20 -12.43 1.09 -6.10
N ALA A 21 -12.42 1.53 -7.37
CA ALA A 21 -13.14 2.74 -7.75
C ALA A 21 -14.62 2.59 -7.38
N ASP A 22 -15.18 3.60 -6.75
CA ASP A 22 -16.57 3.62 -6.30
C ASP A 22 -16.89 2.68 -5.13
N HIS A 23 -15.89 1.96 -4.62
CA HIS A 23 -16.09 1.06 -3.47
C HIS A 23 -15.02 1.27 -2.41
N GLU A 24 -14.41 2.46 -2.39
CA GLU A 24 -13.24 2.75 -1.54
C GLU A 24 -13.51 2.57 -0.06
N THR A 25 -14.77 2.78 0.36
CA THR A 25 -15.12 2.67 1.77
C THR A 25 -15.91 1.42 2.10
N ASP A 26 -16.02 0.47 1.16
CA ASP A 26 -16.68 -0.80 1.46
C ASP A 26 -15.91 -1.54 2.54
N PRO A 27 -16.60 -2.27 3.42
CA PRO A 27 -15.92 -2.96 4.52
C PRO A 27 -14.79 -3.88 4.07
N SER A 28 -14.97 -4.60 2.96
CA SER A 28 -13.92 -5.51 2.48
C SER A 28 -12.67 -4.75 2.04
N VAL A 29 -12.83 -3.56 1.49
CA VAL A 29 -11.69 -2.75 1.06
C VAL A 29 -11.03 -2.08 2.26
N VAL A 30 -11.83 -1.57 3.19
CA VAL A 30 -11.29 -0.95 4.40
C VAL A 30 -10.55 -1.99 5.25
N ASP A 31 -11.07 -3.22 5.31
CA ASP A 31 -10.42 -4.28 6.08
C ASP A 31 -9.00 -4.56 5.61
N ILE A 32 -8.72 -4.42 4.32
CA ILE A 32 -7.36 -4.63 3.82
C ILE A 32 -6.40 -3.66 4.50
N GLY A 33 -6.80 -2.41 4.65
CA GLY A 33 -5.97 -1.43 5.35
C GLY A 33 -5.73 -1.81 6.80
N HIS A 34 -6.76 -2.31 7.48
CA HIS A 34 -6.59 -2.75 8.86
C HIS A 34 -5.65 -3.95 8.97
N ILE A 35 -5.76 -4.89 8.03
CA ILE A 35 -4.88 -6.06 8.01
C ILE A 35 -3.44 -5.60 7.78
N LEU A 36 -3.21 -4.72 6.81
CA LEU A 36 -1.88 -4.22 6.53
C LEU A 36 -1.26 -3.55 7.75
N ARG A 37 -2.06 -2.79 8.48
CA ARG A 37 -1.57 -2.10 9.67
C ARG A 37 -1.11 -3.06 10.75
N ARG A 38 -1.73 -4.25 10.82
CA ARG A 38 -1.42 -5.22 11.85
C ARG A 38 -0.24 -6.12 11.51
N LEU A 39 0.27 -6.07 10.29
CA LEU A 39 1.43 -6.89 9.94
C LEU A 39 2.66 -6.40 10.70
N SER A 40 3.59 -7.33 10.95
CA SER A 40 4.85 -6.95 11.57
C SER A 40 5.66 -6.07 10.60
N PRO A 41 6.57 -5.25 11.12
CA PRO A 41 7.32 -4.33 10.24
C PRO A 41 8.05 -5.01 9.09
N GLN A 42 8.55 -6.24 9.30
CA GLN A 42 9.28 -6.93 8.25
C GLN A 42 8.35 -7.53 7.19
N ASP A 43 7.07 -7.70 7.49
CA ASP A 43 6.11 -8.26 6.54
C ASP A 43 5.27 -7.19 5.85
N ARG A 44 5.32 -5.98 6.35
CA ARG A 44 4.46 -4.90 5.90
C ARG A 44 5.07 -4.19 4.70
N PRO A 45 4.27 -3.73 3.73
CA PRO A 45 4.80 -2.93 2.64
C PRO A 45 5.48 -1.67 3.17
N ASP A 46 6.50 -1.22 2.47
CA ASP A 46 7.17 0.03 2.82
C ASP A 46 6.30 1.23 2.53
N HIS A 47 5.48 1.15 1.47
CA HIS A 47 4.58 2.22 1.11
C HIS A 47 3.22 1.65 0.76
N ILE A 48 2.18 2.25 1.31
CA ILE A 48 0.79 1.86 1.09
C ILE A 48 0.04 3.08 0.59
N PHE A 49 -0.36 3.04 -0.68
CA PHE A 49 -1.08 4.14 -1.31
C PHE A 49 -2.49 3.69 -1.65
N GLY A 50 -3.40 4.63 -1.70
CA GLY A 50 -4.76 4.33 -2.08
C GLY A 50 -5.60 5.59 -2.21
N PRO A 51 -6.90 5.44 -2.45
CA PRO A 51 -7.80 6.59 -2.58
C PRO A 51 -7.92 7.38 -1.30
N GLU A 52 -8.22 8.66 -1.44
CA GLU A 52 -8.37 9.53 -0.28
C GLU A 52 -9.47 9.04 0.66
N ALA A 53 -10.60 8.61 0.10
CA ALA A 53 -11.71 8.14 0.93
C ALA A 53 -11.35 6.90 1.73
N TRP A 54 -10.51 6.04 1.15
CA TRP A 54 -10.03 4.84 1.84
C TRP A 54 -9.15 5.21 3.03
N HIS A 55 -8.20 6.12 2.80
CA HIS A 55 -7.37 6.60 3.91
C HIS A 55 -8.20 7.28 4.98
N GLY A 56 -9.21 8.06 4.57
CA GLY A 56 -10.11 8.72 5.50
C GLY A 56 -10.89 7.73 6.36
N ALA A 57 -11.38 6.65 5.74
CA ALA A 57 -12.12 5.63 6.47
C ALA A 57 -11.24 4.89 7.45
N LEU A 58 -9.95 4.68 7.10
CA LEU A 58 -9.01 4.03 8.01
C LEU A 58 -8.66 4.93 9.19
N GLY A 59 -8.48 6.22 8.94
CA GLY A 59 -8.15 7.17 9.99
C GLY A 59 -6.76 7.03 10.58
N TYR A 60 -5.85 6.34 9.88
CA TYR A 60 -4.50 6.17 10.39
C TYR A 60 -3.62 7.37 10.08
N PRO A 61 -2.66 7.70 10.95
CA PRO A 61 -1.67 8.72 10.64
C PRO A 61 -0.72 8.20 9.56
N PRO A 62 0.09 9.05 8.92
CA PRO A 62 1.02 8.62 7.87
C PRO A 62 2.22 7.91 8.48
N THR A 63 1.99 6.76 9.12
CA THR A 63 3.00 5.92 9.73
C THR A 63 2.78 4.51 9.25
N ALA A 64 3.71 3.62 9.56
CA ALA A 64 3.59 2.21 9.22
C ALA A 64 3.43 1.99 7.72
N GLY A 65 4.04 2.84 6.90
CA GLY A 65 4.00 2.71 5.45
C GLY A 65 2.85 3.44 4.78
N PHE A 66 1.82 3.84 5.52
CA PHE A 66 0.68 4.54 4.93
C PHE A 66 1.10 5.93 4.48
N ARG A 67 0.78 6.24 3.22
CA ARG A 67 1.07 7.53 2.64
C ARG A 67 -0.21 8.13 2.11
N SER A 68 -0.56 9.29 2.62
CA SER A 68 -1.79 9.96 2.21
C SER A 68 -1.49 11.44 2.03
N ASP A 69 -1.50 11.89 0.81
CA ASP A 69 -1.39 13.30 0.46
C ASP A 69 -2.11 13.51 -0.88
N PRO A 70 -2.47 14.76 -1.21
CA PRO A 70 -3.32 14.98 -2.40
C PRO A 70 -2.74 14.43 -3.69
N PHE A 71 -1.43 14.53 -3.88
CA PHE A 71 -0.82 14.06 -5.11
C PHE A 71 -0.91 12.55 -5.23
N HIS A 72 -0.47 11.83 -4.20
CA HIS A 72 -0.47 10.36 -4.24
C HIS A 72 -1.89 9.81 -4.22
N ASN A 73 -2.80 10.45 -3.48
CA ASN A 73 -4.17 9.98 -3.43
C ASN A 73 -4.85 10.11 -4.79
N GLN A 74 -4.50 11.14 -5.56
CA GLN A 74 -5.09 11.35 -6.87
C GLN A 74 -4.63 10.28 -7.87
N ILE A 75 -3.35 9.95 -7.88
CA ILE A 75 -2.85 8.96 -8.84
C ILE A 75 -3.20 7.53 -8.42
N HIS A 76 -3.65 7.33 -7.20
CA HIS A 76 -4.10 6.03 -6.71
C HIS A 76 -5.59 6.04 -6.38
N ALA A 77 -6.38 6.82 -7.13
CA ALA A 77 -7.79 6.99 -6.81
C ALA A 77 -8.64 5.73 -7.11
N ASP A 78 -8.15 4.84 -7.95
CA ASP A 78 -8.90 3.66 -8.35
C ASP A 78 -8.21 2.35 -8.01
N HIS A 79 -7.19 2.37 -7.17
CA HIS A 79 -6.51 1.14 -6.80
C HIS A 79 -5.72 1.33 -5.51
N LEU A 80 -5.36 0.22 -4.89
CA LEU A 80 -4.41 0.23 -3.78
C LEU A 80 -3.06 -0.17 -4.34
N HIS A 81 -2.02 0.54 -3.96
CA HIS A 81 -0.67 0.27 -4.44
C HIS A 81 0.21 -0.02 -3.25
N LEU A 82 0.75 -1.23 -3.20
CA LEU A 82 1.62 -1.68 -2.11
C LEU A 82 3.00 -1.89 -2.68
N SER A 83 3.99 -1.19 -2.15
CA SER A 83 5.34 -1.36 -2.65
C SER A 83 6.28 -1.82 -1.55
N PHE A 84 7.19 -2.70 -1.95
CA PHE A 84 8.20 -3.27 -1.07
C PHE A 84 9.57 -2.92 -1.64
N GLU A 85 10.41 -2.39 -0.78
CA GLU A 85 11.74 -2.02 -1.20
C GLU A 85 12.71 -2.95 -0.51
N LEU A 86 13.43 -3.75 -1.28
CA LEU A 86 14.35 -4.74 -0.74
C LEU A 86 15.76 -4.36 -1.14
N GLU A 87 16.65 -4.40 -0.16
CA GLU A 87 18.05 -4.10 -0.42
C GLU A 87 18.71 -5.31 -1.07
N ALA A 88 19.26 -5.12 -2.25
CA ALA A 88 19.92 -6.20 -2.97
C ALA A 88 21.31 -6.43 -2.37
N GLY A 89 21.69 -7.64 -2.23
CA GLY A 89 23.02 -7.93 -1.77
C GLY A 89 23.21 -7.95 -0.28
N THR A 90 22.15 -7.87 0.41
CA THR A 90 22.34 -8.04 1.77
C THR A 90 22.67 -9.45 1.97
N ASP A 91 22.80 -9.54 1.61
CA ASP A 91 23.10 -10.57 1.47
C ASP A 91 24.26 -10.68 1.18
N ASN A 92 24.54 -10.02 1.08
CA ASN A 92 25.42 -9.96 0.81
C ASN A 92 26.22 -9.57 0.73
N GLN A 93 26.22 -9.24 0.94
CA GLN A 93 26.83 -8.66 0.80
C GLN A 93 27.51 -8.68 0.52
N GLU A 94 27.56 -8.83 0.37
CA GLU A 94 27.97 -8.69 0.10
C GLU A 94 28.13 -8.76 0.04
#